data_b055ffb6bbb916b9c9ee62e391273292
#
_entry.id   b055ffb6bbb916b9c9ee62e391273292
#
_cell.length_a   1.000
_cell.length_b   1.000
_cell.length_c   1.000
_cell.angle_alpha   90.00
_cell.angle_beta   90.00
_cell.angle_gamma   90.00
#
_symmetry.space_group_name_H-M   'P 1'
#
loop_
_entity.id
_entity.type
_entity.pdbx_description
1 polymer ?
#
loop_
_entity_poly.entity_id
_entity_poly.type
_entity_poly.pdbx_seq_one_letter_code
_entity_poly.pdbx_strand_id
1 'polypeptide(L)'
;MIKRFLMLFAAVALAGCGDSRSHSQAVYVLIDTSGTYSQEAGKAQMIINYLLGTLQPGDSLAVARVESRSFTEKDIIAKATFDSRPSQANAQKRAFREKTDAFIKNVKGSRHTDITGGLLQAAEFLNETGAGSKTIVVFSDMQEELDKVTVRNIPMNLKRIRVIAVNVVKLNTDNVDPRRYFGRIEAWQKRVKAAGAAEWRVINDLERLEAIFAKS
;
A
#
# COMPACT_ATOMS: atom_id res chain seq x y z
N MET A 1 -13.89 29.65 49.65
CA MET A 1 -13.28 29.88 48.31
C MET A 1 -12.30 28.80 47.89
N ILE A 2 -11.59 28.12 48.80
CA ILE A 2 -10.58 27.09 48.48
C ILE A 2 -11.18 25.79 47.89
N LYS A 3 -12.37 25.37 48.27
CA LYS A 3 -13.02 24.14 47.73
C LYS A 3 -13.44 24.23 46.26
N ARG A 4 -13.70 25.44 45.75
CA ARG A 4 -14.07 25.63 44.33
C ARG A 4 -12.86 25.62 43.39
N PHE A 5 -11.67 25.93 43.89
CA PHE A 5 -10.43 25.90 43.11
C PHE A 5 -9.87 24.49 42.91
N LEU A 6 -10.12 23.57 43.89
CA LEU A 6 -9.69 22.17 43.79
C LEU A 6 -10.52 21.36 42.76
N MET A 7 -11.80 21.73 42.53
CA MET A 7 -12.63 21.06 41.51
C MET A 7 -12.28 21.46 40.09
N LEU A 8 -11.73 22.66 39.88
CA LEU A 8 -11.33 23.09 38.52
C LEU A 8 -10.03 22.44 38.06
N PHE A 9 -9.15 22.03 38.99
CA PHE A 9 -7.87 21.38 38.64
C PHE A 9 -8.03 19.88 38.29
N ALA A 10 -9.07 19.22 38.80
CA ALA A 10 -9.37 17.81 38.51
C ALA A 10 -9.95 17.59 37.10
N ALA A 11 -10.57 18.62 36.50
CA ALA A 11 -11.20 18.53 35.18
C ALA A 11 -10.20 18.61 33.99
N VAL A 12 -8.99 19.12 34.20
CA VAL A 12 -7.97 19.30 33.15
C VAL A 12 -7.14 18.03 32.94
N ALA A 13 -7.12 17.09 33.88
CA ALA A 13 -6.31 15.87 33.77
C ALA A 13 -6.90 14.77 32.86
N LEU A 14 -8.14 14.93 32.38
CA LEU A 14 -8.82 13.92 31.55
C LEU A 14 -8.73 14.16 30.02
N ALA A 15 -8.09 15.23 29.59
CA ALA A 15 -7.94 15.56 28.16
C ALA A 15 -6.70 14.96 27.48
N GLY A 16 -5.95 14.07 28.15
CA GLY A 16 -4.63 13.60 27.72
C GLY A 16 -4.57 12.25 27.01
N CYS A 17 -5.68 11.57 26.73
CA CYS A 17 -5.67 10.37 25.90
C CYS A 17 -5.91 10.74 24.42
N GLY A 18 -4.93 11.39 23.80
CA GLY A 18 -4.85 11.45 22.34
C GLY A 18 -4.69 10.01 21.82
N ASP A 19 -5.59 9.57 20.94
CA ASP A 19 -5.50 8.26 20.29
C ASP A 19 -4.14 8.15 19.57
N SER A 20 -3.21 7.38 20.14
CA SER A 20 -1.86 7.17 19.59
C SER A 20 -1.90 6.59 18.15
N ARG A 21 -3.04 6.00 17.76
CA ARG A 21 -3.24 5.49 16.41
C ARG A 21 -3.38 6.57 15.34
N SER A 22 -3.81 7.78 15.71
CA SER A 22 -3.97 8.90 14.76
C SER A 22 -2.64 9.33 14.10
N HIS A 23 -1.51 9.00 14.69
CA HIS A 23 -0.17 9.33 14.18
C HIS A 23 0.51 8.17 13.46
N SER A 24 -0.01 6.94 13.57
CA SER A 24 0.57 5.78 12.91
C SER A 24 0.34 5.79 11.40
N GLN A 25 1.22 5.11 10.69
CA GLN A 25 1.17 4.92 9.25
C GLN A 25 0.81 3.46 8.93
N ALA A 26 0.02 3.27 7.88
CA ALA A 26 -0.21 1.96 7.32
C ALA A 26 0.07 2.00 5.82
N VAL A 27 0.89 1.08 5.35
CA VAL A 27 1.27 0.95 3.95
C VAL A 27 0.90 -0.43 3.44
N TYR A 28 0.27 -0.48 2.28
CA TYR A 28 -0.01 -1.72 1.56
C TYR A 28 0.71 -1.70 0.22
N VAL A 29 1.57 -2.66 -0.02
CA VAL A 29 2.33 -2.79 -1.28
C VAL A 29 1.73 -3.91 -2.10
N LEU A 30 1.26 -3.57 -3.29
CA LEU A 30 0.80 -4.50 -4.33
C LEU A 30 1.93 -4.72 -5.32
N ILE A 31 2.34 -5.96 -5.53
CA ILE A 31 3.39 -6.34 -6.47
C ILE A 31 2.75 -7.11 -7.62
N ASP A 32 2.82 -6.52 -8.81
CA ASP A 32 2.41 -7.19 -10.02
C ASP A 32 3.37 -8.34 -10.33
N THR A 33 2.80 -9.52 -10.53
CA THR A 33 3.54 -10.74 -10.88
C THR A 33 3.22 -11.22 -12.29
N SER A 34 2.62 -10.38 -13.15
CA SER A 34 2.37 -10.71 -14.55
C SER A 34 3.67 -11.06 -15.31
N GLY A 35 3.56 -11.87 -16.34
CA GLY A 35 4.67 -12.59 -16.97
C GLY A 35 5.94 -11.78 -17.21
N THR A 36 5.84 -10.63 -17.88
CA THR A 36 6.99 -9.75 -18.17
C THR A 36 7.41 -8.91 -16.98
N TYR A 37 6.46 -8.56 -16.10
CA TYR A 37 6.70 -7.67 -14.98
C TYR A 37 7.37 -8.38 -13.77
N SER A 38 7.32 -9.70 -13.72
CA SER A 38 8.02 -10.49 -12.68
C SER A 38 9.54 -10.24 -12.65
N GLN A 39 10.13 -9.83 -13.78
CA GLN A 39 11.56 -9.45 -13.85
C GLN A 39 11.88 -8.17 -13.08
N GLU A 40 10.89 -7.32 -12.83
CA GLU A 40 11.01 -6.07 -12.08
C GLU A 40 10.93 -6.27 -10.56
N ALA A 41 10.63 -7.49 -10.09
CA ALA A 41 10.42 -7.80 -8.66
C ALA A 41 11.60 -7.38 -7.76
N GLY A 42 12.82 -7.38 -8.29
CA GLY A 42 14.00 -6.88 -7.57
C GLY A 42 13.91 -5.40 -7.20
N LYS A 43 13.22 -4.58 -8.01
CA LYS A 43 12.98 -3.17 -7.70
C LYS A 43 11.92 -3.02 -6.59
N ALA A 44 10.91 -3.90 -6.56
CA ALA A 44 9.94 -3.92 -5.48
C ALA A 44 10.60 -4.21 -4.13
N GLN A 45 11.65 -5.04 -4.11
CA GLN A 45 12.46 -5.31 -2.91
C GLN A 45 13.09 -4.04 -2.31
N MET A 46 13.54 -3.10 -3.16
CA MET A 46 14.10 -1.83 -2.66
C MET A 46 13.05 -1.01 -1.91
N ILE A 47 11.81 -0.96 -2.43
CA ILE A 47 10.69 -0.27 -1.79
C ILE A 47 10.37 -0.91 -0.44
N ILE A 48 10.27 -2.25 -0.39
CA ILE A 48 10.00 -2.99 0.85
C ILE A 48 11.10 -2.73 1.88
N ASN A 49 12.36 -2.80 1.49
CA ASN A 49 13.49 -2.54 2.38
C ASN A 49 13.49 -1.11 2.92
N TYR A 50 13.17 -0.13 2.08
CA TYR A 50 13.02 1.26 2.50
C TYR A 50 11.90 1.40 3.55
N LEU A 51 10.72 0.79 3.31
CA LEU A 51 9.61 0.81 4.26
C LEU A 51 9.97 0.15 5.59
N LEU A 52 10.61 -1.02 5.56
CA LEU A 52 11.07 -1.71 6.78
C LEU A 52 12.11 -0.88 7.57
N GLY A 53 12.90 -0.04 6.88
CA GLY A 53 13.86 0.87 7.51
C GLY A 53 13.22 2.11 8.12
N THR A 54 12.12 2.62 7.54
CA THR A 54 11.55 3.93 7.89
C THR A 54 10.29 3.86 8.75
N LEU A 55 9.46 2.81 8.62
CA LEU A 55 8.28 2.62 9.45
C LEU A 55 8.67 2.46 10.93
N GLN A 56 7.88 3.05 11.81
CA GLN A 56 8.13 3.09 13.25
C GLN A 56 7.35 1.98 13.99
N PRO A 57 7.70 1.67 15.25
CA PRO A 57 6.84 0.88 16.12
C PRO A 57 5.42 1.43 16.15
N GLY A 58 4.41 0.55 16.02
CA GLY A 58 3.01 0.92 15.88
C GLY A 58 2.51 1.11 14.45
N ASP A 59 3.41 1.25 13.47
CA ASP A 59 3.04 1.32 12.04
C ASP A 59 2.68 -0.07 11.49
N SER A 60 1.96 -0.09 10.38
CA SER A 60 1.51 -1.32 9.72
C SER A 60 2.07 -1.42 8.30
N LEU A 61 2.47 -2.62 7.92
CA LEU A 61 2.89 -2.94 6.55
C LEU A 61 2.23 -4.24 6.10
N ALA A 62 1.73 -4.24 4.88
CA ALA A 62 1.36 -5.45 4.17
C ALA A 62 1.98 -5.45 2.77
N VAL A 63 2.34 -6.63 2.30
CA VAL A 63 2.80 -6.87 0.94
C VAL A 63 1.97 -8.00 0.36
N ALA A 64 1.37 -7.78 -0.80
CA ALA A 64 0.61 -8.77 -1.53
C ALA A 64 1.00 -8.79 -3.00
N ARG A 65 0.78 -9.91 -3.64
CA ARG A 65 0.93 -10.08 -5.07
C ARG A 65 -0.37 -9.75 -5.79
N VAL A 66 -0.26 -9.28 -7.01
CA VAL A 66 -1.39 -9.13 -7.92
C VAL A 66 -1.34 -10.27 -8.94
N GLU A 67 -2.37 -11.10 -8.93
CA GLU A 67 -2.55 -12.25 -9.83
C GLU A 67 -3.97 -12.27 -10.39
N SER A 68 -4.35 -13.42 -10.96
CA SER A 68 -5.74 -13.70 -11.33
C SER A 68 -6.61 -13.74 -10.07
N ARG A 69 -7.63 -12.89 -9.98
CA ARG A 69 -8.58 -12.83 -8.85
C ARG A 69 -7.94 -12.40 -7.52
N SER A 70 -7.18 -11.33 -7.53
CA SER A 70 -6.46 -10.78 -6.37
C SER A 70 -7.39 -10.14 -5.33
N PHE A 71 -8.25 -10.92 -4.71
CA PHE A 71 -9.09 -10.49 -3.57
C PHE A 71 -9.20 -11.63 -2.57
N THR A 72 -8.05 -12.20 -2.21
CA THR A 72 -7.99 -13.33 -1.26
C THR A 72 -6.81 -13.20 -0.32
N GLU A 73 -6.98 -13.69 0.92
CA GLU A 73 -5.90 -13.75 1.92
C GLU A 73 -4.64 -14.52 1.43
N LYS A 74 -4.81 -15.41 0.44
CA LYS A 74 -3.71 -16.18 -0.15
C LYS A 74 -2.72 -15.34 -0.95
N ASP A 75 -3.14 -14.15 -1.37
CA ASP A 75 -2.29 -13.23 -2.12
C ASP A 75 -1.40 -12.38 -1.21
N ILE A 76 -1.71 -12.35 0.09
CA ILE A 76 -0.91 -11.65 1.08
C ILE A 76 0.36 -12.45 1.39
N ILE A 77 1.51 -11.91 1.03
CA ILE A 77 2.82 -12.49 1.27
C ILE A 77 3.24 -12.31 2.72
N ALA A 78 3.08 -11.09 3.22
CA ALA A 78 3.36 -10.74 4.60
C ALA A 78 2.48 -9.57 5.04
N LYS A 79 1.98 -9.60 6.28
CA LYS A 79 1.30 -8.47 6.92
C LYS A 79 1.69 -8.40 8.39
N ALA A 80 1.89 -7.19 8.91
CA ALA A 80 2.18 -6.94 10.32
C ALA A 80 1.79 -5.52 10.73
N THR A 81 1.30 -5.38 11.96
CA THR A 81 1.39 -4.14 12.73
C THR A 81 2.55 -4.31 13.69
N PHE A 82 3.57 -3.46 13.56
CA PHE A 82 4.78 -3.58 14.37
C PHE A 82 4.49 -3.22 15.82
N ASP A 83 4.98 -4.06 16.74
CA ASP A 83 4.82 -3.84 18.18
C ASP A 83 5.34 -2.46 18.60
N SER A 84 4.72 -1.86 19.61
CA SER A 84 5.15 -0.57 20.13
C SER A 84 6.55 -0.62 20.78
N ARG A 85 7.01 -1.80 21.20
CA ARG A 85 8.34 -2.03 21.77
C ARG A 85 9.39 -2.18 20.65
N PRO A 86 10.41 -1.32 20.57
CA PRO A 86 11.37 -1.30 19.45
C PRO A 86 12.06 -2.64 19.18
N SER A 87 12.43 -3.40 20.22
CA SER A 87 13.08 -4.70 20.07
C SER A 87 12.17 -5.73 19.37
N GLN A 88 10.89 -5.77 19.73
CA GLN A 88 9.90 -6.65 19.13
C GLN A 88 9.59 -6.20 17.70
N ALA A 89 9.39 -4.91 17.47
CA ALA A 89 9.21 -4.35 16.14
C ALA A 89 10.36 -4.73 15.19
N ASN A 90 11.61 -4.63 15.67
CA ASN A 90 12.79 -5.02 14.88
C ASN A 90 12.82 -6.53 14.58
N ALA A 91 12.42 -7.38 15.52
CA ALA A 91 12.30 -8.81 15.28
C ALA A 91 11.21 -9.12 14.22
N GLN A 92 10.05 -8.47 14.33
CA GLN A 92 8.96 -8.60 13.36
C GLN A 92 9.38 -8.11 11.97
N LYS A 93 10.11 -6.99 11.86
CA LYS A 93 10.63 -6.48 10.58
C LYS A 93 11.61 -7.45 9.92
N ARG A 94 12.48 -8.12 10.70
CA ARG A 94 13.36 -9.16 10.15
C ARG A 94 12.56 -10.34 9.60
N ALA A 95 11.63 -10.87 10.37
CA ALA A 95 10.78 -11.97 9.91
C ALA A 95 9.91 -11.59 8.69
N PHE A 96 9.46 -10.33 8.63
CA PHE A 96 8.76 -9.79 7.47
C PHE A 96 9.65 -9.77 6.23
N ARG A 97 10.89 -9.27 6.37
CA ARG A 97 11.90 -9.27 5.30
C ARG A 97 12.17 -10.67 4.78
N GLU A 98 12.41 -11.64 5.65
CA GLU A 98 12.67 -13.03 5.24
C GLU A 98 11.56 -13.60 4.36
N LYS A 99 10.29 -13.33 4.71
CA LYS A 99 9.13 -13.77 3.90
C LYS A 99 9.09 -13.10 2.53
N THR A 100 9.32 -11.79 2.48
CA THR A 100 9.27 -11.04 1.22
C THR A 100 10.47 -11.35 0.33
N ASP A 101 11.68 -11.56 0.91
CA ASP A 101 12.87 -11.99 0.18
C ASP A 101 12.66 -13.38 -0.44
N ALA A 102 12.09 -14.31 0.33
CA ALA A 102 11.78 -15.64 -0.17
C ALA A 102 10.76 -15.61 -1.32
N PHE A 103 9.75 -14.74 -1.22
CA PHE A 103 8.77 -14.55 -2.28
C PHE A 103 9.43 -14.02 -3.56
N ILE A 104 10.18 -12.90 -3.47
CA ILE A 104 10.79 -12.24 -4.64
C ILE A 104 11.76 -13.18 -5.35
N LYS A 105 12.50 -14.00 -4.58
CA LYS A 105 13.42 -15.00 -5.13
C LYS A 105 12.75 -16.11 -5.95
N ASN A 106 11.49 -16.42 -5.61
CA ASN A 106 10.73 -17.54 -6.18
C ASN A 106 9.50 -17.09 -6.95
N VAL A 107 9.35 -15.79 -7.25
CA VAL A 107 8.18 -15.27 -7.94
C VAL A 107 8.01 -15.95 -9.31
N LYS A 108 6.80 -16.41 -9.58
CA LYS A 108 6.43 -16.99 -10.88
C LYS A 108 5.48 -16.02 -11.57
N GLY A 109 5.62 -15.89 -12.89
CA GLY A 109 4.76 -15.03 -13.68
C GLY A 109 3.29 -15.50 -13.66
N SER A 110 2.37 -14.57 -13.42
CA SER A 110 0.92 -14.78 -13.55
C SER A 110 0.47 -14.51 -14.99
N ARG A 111 -0.65 -15.15 -15.42
CA ARG A 111 -1.27 -14.93 -16.73
C ARG A 111 -2.22 -13.73 -16.74
N HIS A 112 -2.77 -13.39 -15.62
CA HIS A 112 -3.77 -12.33 -15.46
C HIS A 112 -3.36 -11.40 -14.34
N THR A 113 -3.86 -10.18 -14.38
CA THR A 113 -3.52 -9.09 -13.46
C THR A 113 -4.82 -8.44 -13.00
N ASP A 114 -5.19 -8.68 -11.73
CA ASP A 114 -6.39 -8.11 -11.11
C ASP A 114 -6.01 -6.99 -10.13
N ILE A 115 -5.63 -5.84 -10.65
CA ILE A 115 -5.25 -4.67 -9.85
C ILE A 115 -6.43 -4.18 -9.02
N THR A 116 -7.64 -4.20 -9.58
CA THR A 116 -8.86 -3.78 -8.88
C THR A 116 -9.10 -4.65 -7.64
N GLY A 117 -8.97 -5.96 -7.74
CA GLY A 117 -9.06 -6.87 -6.59
C GLY A 117 -8.01 -6.59 -5.53
N GLY A 118 -6.77 -6.34 -5.95
CA GLY A 118 -5.69 -5.94 -5.06
C GLY A 118 -5.99 -4.63 -4.32
N LEU A 119 -6.51 -3.61 -5.01
CA LEU A 119 -6.90 -2.34 -4.39
C LEU A 119 -8.04 -2.48 -3.39
N LEU A 120 -9.03 -3.34 -3.66
CA LEU A 120 -10.11 -3.66 -2.72
C LEU A 120 -9.55 -4.28 -1.44
N GLN A 121 -8.69 -5.30 -1.55
CA GLN A 121 -8.06 -5.95 -0.41
C GLN A 121 -7.18 -4.99 0.39
N ALA A 122 -6.41 -4.16 -0.31
CA ALA A 122 -5.58 -3.14 0.33
C ALA A 122 -6.41 -2.13 1.12
N ALA A 123 -7.53 -1.67 0.56
CA ALA A 123 -8.44 -0.73 1.23
C ALA A 123 -9.07 -1.34 2.49
N GLU A 124 -9.46 -2.61 2.46
CA GLU A 124 -9.97 -3.34 3.62
C GLU A 124 -8.93 -3.39 4.73
N PHE A 125 -7.74 -3.93 4.46
CA PHE A 125 -6.65 -3.98 5.43
C PHE A 125 -6.33 -2.62 6.03
N LEU A 126 -6.15 -1.59 5.19
CA LEU A 126 -5.79 -0.25 5.66
C LEU A 126 -6.89 0.37 6.56
N ASN A 127 -8.15 0.07 6.28
CA ASN A 127 -9.25 0.56 7.11
C ASN A 127 -9.34 -0.14 8.47
N GLU A 128 -8.95 -1.40 8.54
CA GLU A 128 -8.90 -2.17 9.79
C GLU A 128 -7.78 -1.69 10.73
N THR A 129 -6.65 -1.18 10.18
CA THR A 129 -5.51 -0.72 11.01
C THR A 129 -5.84 0.47 11.91
N GLY A 130 -6.83 1.28 11.56
CA GLY A 130 -7.13 2.54 12.25
C GLY A 130 -6.04 3.61 12.13
N ALA A 131 -5.04 3.41 11.25
CA ALA A 131 -3.94 4.35 11.06
C ALA A 131 -4.41 5.71 10.54
N GLY A 132 -3.76 6.78 10.99
CA GLY A 132 -4.06 8.16 10.56
C GLY A 132 -3.56 8.46 9.13
N SER A 133 -2.48 7.80 8.69
CA SER A 133 -1.96 7.89 7.33
C SER A 133 -2.02 6.54 6.64
N LYS A 134 -2.67 6.47 5.48
CA LYS A 134 -2.92 5.23 4.73
C LYS A 134 -2.41 5.38 3.31
N THR A 135 -1.57 4.44 2.87
CA THR A 135 -0.98 4.49 1.53
C THR A 135 -1.03 3.11 0.88
N ILE A 136 -1.50 3.06 -0.36
CA ILE A 136 -1.34 1.91 -1.25
C ILE A 136 -0.23 2.25 -2.23
N VAL A 137 0.75 1.37 -2.35
CA VAL A 137 1.80 1.40 -3.38
C VAL A 137 1.50 0.30 -4.37
N VAL A 138 1.28 0.64 -5.62
CA VAL A 138 1.03 -0.32 -6.69
C VAL A 138 2.28 -0.40 -7.56
N PHE A 139 3.04 -1.48 -7.43
CA PHE A 139 4.20 -1.78 -8.25
C PHE A 139 3.77 -2.60 -9.46
N SER A 140 3.46 -1.93 -10.59
CA SER A 140 2.85 -2.52 -11.77
C SER A 140 3.00 -1.58 -12.98
N ASP A 141 2.95 -2.15 -14.20
CA ASP A 141 2.76 -1.37 -15.42
C ASP A 141 1.34 -0.82 -15.58
N MET A 142 0.46 -1.12 -14.62
CA MET A 142 -0.94 -0.71 -14.57
C MET A 142 -1.81 -1.29 -15.70
N GLN A 143 -1.36 -2.34 -16.37
CA GLN A 143 -2.17 -3.09 -17.33
C GLN A 143 -3.00 -4.14 -16.58
N GLU A 144 -4.30 -3.89 -16.45
CA GLU A 144 -5.22 -4.85 -15.86
C GLU A 144 -5.72 -5.84 -16.89
N GLU A 145 -5.56 -7.13 -16.61
CA GLU A 145 -6.03 -8.23 -17.47
C GLU A 145 -6.81 -9.23 -16.61
N LEU A 146 -8.13 -9.06 -16.58
CA LEU A 146 -9.02 -9.96 -15.83
C LEU A 146 -9.29 -11.23 -16.63
N ASP A 147 -9.43 -12.35 -15.92
CA ASP A 147 -9.96 -13.55 -16.54
C ASP A 147 -11.46 -13.36 -16.90
N LYS A 148 -11.95 -14.16 -17.86
CA LYS A 148 -13.35 -14.03 -18.38
C LYS A 148 -14.43 -14.27 -17.32
N VAL A 149 -14.08 -14.86 -16.18
CA VAL A 149 -15.01 -15.23 -15.10
C VAL A 149 -15.03 -14.19 -13.99
N THR A 150 -14.01 -13.32 -13.93
CA THR A 150 -13.89 -12.32 -12.88
C THR A 150 -14.78 -11.12 -13.17
N VAL A 151 -15.85 -10.98 -12.36
CA VAL A 151 -16.73 -9.82 -12.39
C VAL A 151 -16.46 -8.98 -11.14
N ARG A 152 -16.10 -7.71 -11.32
CA ARG A 152 -15.83 -6.75 -10.23
C ARG A 152 -16.97 -5.71 -10.12
N ASN A 153 -18.07 -6.10 -9.46
CA ASN A 153 -19.19 -5.21 -9.16
C ASN A 153 -19.11 -4.62 -7.73
N ILE A 154 -18.01 -4.84 -7.03
CA ILE A 154 -17.81 -4.32 -5.68
C ILE A 154 -17.35 -2.86 -5.80
N PRO A 155 -18.07 -1.89 -5.18
CA PRO A 155 -17.66 -0.50 -5.20
C PRO A 155 -16.35 -0.31 -4.42
N MET A 156 -15.36 0.28 -5.07
CA MET A 156 -14.08 0.60 -4.46
C MET A 156 -14.23 1.84 -3.58
N ASN A 157 -13.82 1.76 -2.31
CA ASN A 157 -13.84 2.88 -1.37
C ASN A 157 -12.41 3.18 -0.90
N LEU A 158 -11.81 4.23 -1.46
CA LEU A 158 -10.45 4.66 -1.16
C LEU A 158 -10.39 5.96 -0.35
N LYS A 159 -11.45 6.30 0.38
CA LYS A 159 -11.48 7.52 1.21
C LYS A 159 -10.30 7.55 2.19
N ARG A 160 -9.60 8.70 2.22
CA ARG A 160 -8.42 8.92 3.08
C ARG A 160 -7.22 8.03 2.75
N ILE A 161 -7.22 7.34 1.62
CA ILE A 161 -6.11 6.50 1.17
C ILE A 161 -5.38 7.21 0.03
N ARG A 162 -4.07 7.28 0.12
CA ARG A 162 -3.19 7.70 -0.98
C ARG A 162 -2.89 6.49 -1.85
N VAL A 163 -2.97 6.64 -3.15
CA VAL A 163 -2.64 5.58 -4.12
C VAL A 163 -1.47 6.04 -4.97
N ILE A 164 -0.38 5.31 -4.94
CA ILE A 164 0.86 5.65 -5.63
C ILE A 164 1.24 4.49 -6.53
N ALA A 165 1.14 4.68 -7.84
CA ALA A 165 1.64 3.74 -8.83
C ALA A 165 3.14 3.98 -9.02
N VAL A 166 3.94 2.93 -8.95
CA VAL A 166 5.39 3.03 -9.05
C VAL A 166 5.94 2.10 -10.12
N ASN A 167 7.01 2.54 -10.78
CA ASN A 167 7.66 1.80 -11.87
C ASN A 167 6.69 1.41 -12.99
N VAL A 168 5.81 2.36 -13.38
CA VAL A 168 4.87 2.15 -14.47
C VAL A 168 5.64 2.18 -15.79
N VAL A 169 6.10 1.00 -16.22
CA VAL A 169 6.88 0.85 -17.46
C VAL A 169 6.00 0.89 -18.69
N LYS A 170 6.60 1.27 -19.83
CA LYS A 170 5.94 1.19 -21.14
C LYS A 170 5.87 -0.26 -21.59
N LEU A 171 4.73 -0.64 -22.14
CA LEU A 171 4.56 -1.92 -22.82
C LEU A 171 5.09 -1.85 -24.25
N ASN A 172 5.34 -2.99 -24.86
CA ASN A 172 5.74 -3.05 -26.28
C ASN A 172 4.71 -2.39 -27.20
N THR A 173 3.43 -2.49 -26.86
CA THR A 173 2.33 -1.83 -27.57
C THR A 173 2.35 -0.32 -27.45
N ASP A 174 2.90 0.22 -26.35
CA ASP A 174 3.04 1.66 -26.13
C ASP A 174 4.16 2.28 -26.99
N ASN A 175 5.12 1.45 -27.45
CA ASN A 175 6.16 1.89 -28.39
C ASN A 175 5.58 2.14 -29.78
N VAL A 176 4.50 1.44 -30.14
CA VAL A 176 3.77 1.63 -31.41
C VAL A 176 2.84 2.84 -31.32
N ASP A 177 2.15 3.00 -30.18
CA ASP A 177 1.26 4.13 -29.93
C ASP A 177 1.42 4.64 -28.47
N PRO A 178 2.23 5.69 -28.28
CA PRO A 178 2.47 6.27 -26.93
C PRO A 178 1.21 6.76 -26.21
N ARG A 179 0.11 7.04 -26.93
CA ARG A 179 -1.15 7.46 -26.33
C ARG A 179 -1.75 6.38 -25.43
N ARG A 180 -1.46 5.12 -25.70
CA ARG A 180 -1.92 3.98 -24.87
C ARG A 180 -1.37 4.04 -23.45
N TYR A 181 -0.09 4.39 -23.29
CA TYR A 181 0.53 4.57 -21.98
C TYR A 181 -0.17 5.67 -21.17
N PHE A 182 -0.32 6.86 -21.76
CA PHE A 182 -0.98 7.97 -21.07
C PHE A 182 -2.45 7.71 -20.80
N GLY A 183 -3.16 7.10 -21.76
CA GLY A 183 -4.57 6.72 -21.60
C GLY A 183 -4.78 5.71 -20.46
N ARG A 184 -3.88 4.75 -20.29
CA ARG A 184 -3.91 3.79 -19.18
C ARG A 184 -3.75 4.48 -17.83
N ILE A 185 -2.76 5.37 -17.68
CA ILE A 185 -2.55 6.15 -16.46
C ILE A 185 -3.76 7.05 -16.15
N GLU A 186 -4.29 7.74 -17.16
CA GLU A 186 -5.45 8.61 -17.00
C GLU A 186 -6.71 7.84 -16.59
N ALA A 187 -6.94 6.66 -17.17
CA ALA A 187 -8.05 5.79 -16.81
C ALA A 187 -7.98 5.37 -15.34
N TRP A 188 -6.82 4.97 -14.86
CA TRP A 188 -6.60 4.65 -13.44
C TRP A 188 -6.79 5.87 -12.54
N GLN A 189 -6.26 7.03 -12.93
CA GLN A 189 -6.48 8.27 -12.18
C GLN A 189 -7.96 8.58 -12.02
N LYS A 190 -8.76 8.46 -13.07
CA LYS A 190 -10.21 8.68 -13.02
C LYS A 190 -10.88 7.69 -12.08
N ARG A 191 -10.56 6.39 -12.18
CA ARG A 191 -11.14 5.33 -11.34
C ARG A 191 -10.81 5.53 -9.85
N VAL A 192 -9.55 5.79 -9.54
CA VAL A 192 -9.05 5.96 -8.16
C VAL A 192 -9.64 7.23 -7.54
N LYS A 193 -9.70 8.34 -8.28
CA LYS A 193 -10.36 9.58 -7.82
C LYS A 193 -11.86 9.40 -7.60
N ALA A 194 -12.55 8.71 -8.51
CA ALA A 194 -13.98 8.41 -8.35
C ALA A 194 -14.25 7.52 -7.13
N ALA A 195 -13.30 6.67 -6.73
CA ALA A 195 -13.34 5.89 -5.50
C ALA A 195 -13.05 6.72 -4.23
N GLY A 196 -12.77 8.01 -4.35
CA GLY A 196 -12.56 8.95 -3.24
C GLY A 196 -11.15 8.96 -2.66
N ALA A 197 -10.14 8.48 -3.39
CA ALA A 197 -8.77 8.51 -2.92
C ALA A 197 -8.29 9.93 -2.59
N ALA A 198 -7.54 10.06 -1.50
CA ALA A 198 -6.97 11.33 -1.07
C ALA A 198 -5.91 11.86 -2.05
N GLU A 199 -5.17 10.94 -2.69
CA GLU A 199 -4.14 11.27 -3.66
C GLU A 199 -4.02 10.14 -4.70
N TRP A 200 -3.69 10.53 -5.93
CA TRP A 200 -3.17 9.66 -6.98
C TRP A 200 -1.86 10.21 -7.50
N ARG A 201 -0.82 9.40 -7.50
CA ARG A 201 0.49 9.79 -8.02
C ARG A 201 1.11 8.63 -8.80
N VAL A 202 1.90 8.97 -9.83
CA VAL A 202 2.74 8.03 -10.57
C VAL A 202 4.19 8.43 -10.38
N ILE A 203 5.04 7.48 -9.97
CA ILE A 203 6.47 7.69 -9.72
C ILE A 203 7.25 6.57 -10.39
N ASN A 204 8.05 6.94 -11.40
CA ASN A 204 8.89 5.99 -12.13
C ASN A 204 10.37 6.08 -11.72
N ASP A 205 10.76 7.17 -11.05
CA ASP A 205 12.08 7.33 -10.47
C ASP A 205 12.11 6.74 -9.06
N LEU A 206 12.77 5.59 -8.91
CA LEU A 206 12.90 4.90 -7.64
C LEU A 206 14.14 5.34 -6.83
N GLU A 207 14.95 6.26 -7.33
CA GLU A 207 16.10 6.80 -6.60
C GLU A 207 15.67 7.73 -5.45
N ARG A 208 14.41 8.22 -5.51
CA ARG A 208 13.82 9.12 -4.51
C ARG A 208 12.67 8.45 -3.75
N LEU A 209 12.94 7.32 -3.12
CA LEU A 209 11.91 6.61 -2.35
C LEU A 209 11.30 7.48 -1.23
N GLU A 210 12.11 8.36 -0.61
CA GLU A 210 11.60 9.31 0.39
C GLU A 210 10.51 10.23 -0.17
N ALA A 211 10.56 10.61 -1.45
CA ALA A 211 9.53 11.43 -2.08
C ALA A 211 8.19 10.70 -2.24
N ILE A 212 8.22 9.35 -2.32
CA ILE A 212 7.01 8.52 -2.38
C ILE A 212 6.23 8.64 -1.07
N PHE A 213 6.95 8.65 0.06
CA PHE A 213 6.36 8.57 1.39
C PHE A 213 6.37 9.90 2.14
N ALA A 214 6.95 10.97 1.56
CA ALA A 214 6.90 12.30 2.14
C ALA A 214 5.43 12.74 2.33
N LYS A 215 5.13 13.28 3.51
CA LYS A 215 3.83 13.90 3.78
C LYS A 215 3.70 15.15 2.91
N SER A 216 2.62 15.24 2.15
CA SER A 216 2.23 16.44 1.41
C SER A 216 1.81 17.52 2.40
#